data_52aef92de2e6db72cafc929376873b2a
#
_entry.id   52aef92de2e6db72cafc929376873b2a
#
_cell.length_a   1.000
_cell.length_b   1.000
_cell.length_c   1.000
_cell.angle_alpha   90.00
_cell.angle_beta   90.00
_cell.angle_gamma   90.00
#
_symmetry.space_group_name_H-M   'P 1'
#
loop_
_entity.id
_entity.type
_entity.pdbx_description
1 polymer ?
#
loop_
_entity_poly.entity_id
_entity_poly.type
_entity_poly.pdbx_seq_one_letter_code
_entity_poly.pdbx_strand_id
1 'polypeptide(L)'
;MEQKKVTRDFKVLTEKISPDNVAVMAELIAMRETKALIGYYGYYAEKAHKNLCRDIFGKHEPGYIFSDSYDFVQSVALFLCGHFGEYLDDVLYISKRGKPRTIKTECYLIVTKMVSRDYRIFRKCQSLEITREEPKPEYGHQTDEDQDYSRADEIAASLNLTENMSLALDYRMSGLSYPEIAKQLSRAVSTVYEYFEKMRARYSA
;
A
#
# COMPACT_ATOMS: atom_id res chain seq x y z
N MET A 1 -6.66 41.30 -0.86
CA MET A 1 -5.55 40.68 -0.12
C MET A 1 -4.63 40.03 -1.14
N GLU A 2 -3.51 40.67 -1.47
CA GLU A 2 -2.50 40.11 -2.35
C GLU A 2 -1.84 38.92 -1.64
N GLN A 3 -1.97 37.73 -2.23
CA GLN A 3 -1.22 36.57 -1.80
C GLN A 3 0.26 36.84 -2.12
N LYS A 4 1.05 37.20 -1.11
CA LYS A 4 2.50 37.19 -1.20
C LYS A 4 2.93 35.80 -1.64
N LYS A 5 3.33 35.66 -2.91
CA LYS A 5 4.06 34.50 -3.40
C LYS A 5 5.34 34.39 -2.57
N VAL A 6 5.34 33.53 -1.57
CA VAL A 6 6.56 33.21 -0.82
C VAL A 6 7.48 32.47 -1.79
N THR A 7 8.34 33.21 -2.44
CA THR A 7 9.49 32.64 -3.17
C THR A 7 10.43 32.03 -2.13
N ARG A 8 10.35 30.74 -1.93
CA ARG A 8 11.24 30.02 -1.01
C ARG A 8 12.64 30.01 -1.61
N ASP A 9 13.57 30.63 -0.90
CA ASP A 9 14.95 30.72 -1.37
C ASP A 9 15.68 29.40 -1.15
N PHE A 10 16.06 28.73 -2.25
CA PHE A 10 16.86 27.50 -2.21
C PHE A 10 18.25 27.69 -1.60
N LYS A 11 18.69 28.92 -1.36
CA LYS A 11 19.94 29.22 -0.65
C LYS A 11 19.94 28.65 0.78
N VAL A 12 18.78 28.55 1.41
CA VAL A 12 18.62 27.93 2.73
C VAL A 12 19.24 26.53 2.79
N LEU A 13 19.23 25.78 1.69
CA LEU A 13 19.84 24.44 1.64
C LEU A 13 21.39 24.45 1.69
N THR A 14 22.02 25.59 1.59
CA THR A 14 23.48 25.77 1.71
C THR A 14 23.91 26.32 3.07
N GLU A 15 22.92 26.64 3.92
CA GLU A 15 23.18 27.16 5.26
C GLU A 15 23.32 26.01 6.28
N LYS A 16 23.85 26.36 7.47
CA LYS A 16 23.84 25.44 8.60
C LYS A 16 22.42 25.20 9.08
N ILE A 17 22.15 23.97 9.46
CA ILE A 17 20.86 23.57 10.03
C ILE A 17 20.68 24.31 11.36
N SER A 18 19.55 24.98 11.53
CA SER A 18 19.22 25.76 12.71
C SER A 18 17.72 25.68 13.02
N PRO A 19 17.30 26.01 14.26
CA PRO A 19 15.88 26.06 14.61
C PRO A 19 15.07 27.00 13.68
N ASP A 20 15.69 28.08 13.17
CA ASP A 20 15.02 29.08 12.35
C ASP A 20 14.75 28.63 10.90
N ASN A 21 15.59 27.73 10.37
CA ASN A 21 15.53 27.32 8.98
C ASN A 21 15.13 25.83 8.76
N VAL A 22 15.13 25.02 9.80
CA VAL A 22 14.86 23.56 9.72
C VAL A 22 13.55 23.23 9.02
N ALA A 23 12.48 23.97 9.30
CA ALA A 23 11.17 23.73 8.70
C ALA A 23 11.21 23.99 7.18
N VAL A 24 11.79 25.11 6.77
CA VAL A 24 11.92 25.48 5.35
C VAL A 24 12.84 24.51 4.60
N MET A 25 13.95 24.08 5.23
CA MET A 25 14.82 23.06 4.67
C MET A 25 14.08 21.74 4.45
N ALA A 26 13.31 21.28 5.44
CA ALA A 26 12.55 20.04 5.36
C ALA A 26 11.50 20.10 4.24
N GLU A 27 10.78 21.19 4.11
CA GLU A 27 9.80 21.41 3.03
C GLU A 27 10.46 21.34 1.65
N LEU A 28 11.56 22.07 1.45
CA LEU A 28 12.28 22.10 0.17
C LEU A 28 12.83 20.71 -0.20
N ILE A 29 13.37 19.98 0.78
CA ILE A 29 13.87 18.62 0.57
C ILE A 29 12.72 17.68 0.20
N ALA A 30 11.62 17.70 0.94
CA ALA A 30 10.47 16.86 0.68
C ALA A 30 9.84 17.13 -0.69
N MET A 31 9.70 18.41 -1.08
CA MET A 31 9.20 18.81 -2.39
C MET A 31 10.11 18.32 -3.52
N ARG A 32 11.41 18.47 -3.37
CA ARG A 32 12.40 18.07 -4.38
C ARG A 32 12.37 16.56 -4.57
N GLU A 33 12.35 15.81 -3.47
CA GLU A 33 12.42 14.35 -3.53
C GLU A 33 11.11 13.75 -4.05
N THR A 34 9.95 14.20 -3.57
CA THR A 34 8.66 13.73 -4.11
C THR A 34 8.54 13.98 -5.61
N LYS A 35 9.06 15.12 -6.11
CA LYS A 35 9.11 15.41 -7.54
C LYS A 35 10.03 14.43 -8.29
N ALA A 36 11.21 14.11 -7.74
CA ALA A 36 12.14 13.16 -8.33
C ALA A 36 11.56 11.73 -8.38
N LEU A 37 10.73 11.37 -7.39
CA LEU A 37 10.10 10.06 -7.30
C LEU A 37 8.96 9.84 -8.31
N ILE A 38 8.47 10.88 -8.99
CA ILE A 38 7.43 10.76 -10.03
C ILE A 38 7.86 9.78 -11.13
N GLY A 39 9.14 9.80 -11.51
CA GLY A 39 9.68 8.87 -12.50
C GLY A 39 9.65 7.39 -12.08
N TYR A 40 9.57 7.10 -10.77
CA TYR A 40 9.57 5.73 -10.22
C TYR A 40 8.17 5.24 -9.84
N TYR A 41 7.32 6.13 -9.31
CA TYR A 41 6.01 5.79 -8.75
C TYR A 41 4.84 6.42 -9.51
N GLY A 42 5.12 7.13 -10.63
CA GLY A 42 4.12 7.68 -11.53
C GLY A 42 3.10 8.57 -10.83
N TYR A 43 1.84 8.37 -11.17
CA TYR A 43 0.70 9.14 -10.66
C TYR A 43 0.66 9.26 -9.12
N TYR A 44 1.06 8.21 -8.40
CA TYR A 44 1.04 8.25 -6.94
C TYR A 44 2.00 9.30 -6.37
N ALA A 45 3.26 9.32 -6.84
CA ALA A 45 4.24 10.31 -6.41
C ALA A 45 3.86 11.72 -6.90
N GLU A 46 3.24 11.84 -8.07
CA GLU A 46 2.71 13.11 -8.58
C GLU A 46 1.62 13.64 -7.66
N LYS A 47 0.69 12.80 -7.22
CA LYS A 47 -0.36 13.17 -6.27
C LYS A 47 0.23 13.59 -4.92
N ALA A 48 1.19 12.83 -4.38
CA ALA A 48 1.88 13.17 -3.14
C ALA A 48 2.61 14.52 -3.26
N HIS A 49 3.28 14.77 -4.37
CA HIS A 49 3.95 16.04 -4.64
C HIS A 49 2.96 17.22 -4.76
N LYS A 50 1.85 17.04 -5.47
CA LYS A 50 0.79 18.05 -5.60
C LYS A 50 0.15 18.37 -4.26
N ASN A 51 -0.12 17.35 -3.43
CA ASN A 51 -0.68 17.54 -2.10
C ASN A 51 0.30 18.31 -1.22
N LEU A 52 1.58 17.92 -1.21
CA LEU A 52 2.61 18.61 -0.46
C LEU A 52 2.73 20.08 -0.86
N CYS A 53 2.75 20.38 -2.17
CA CYS A 53 2.78 21.76 -2.66
C CYS A 53 1.52 22.53 -2.23
N ARG A 54 0.36 21.89 -2.22
CA ARG A 54 -0.90 22.50 -1.78
C ARG A 54 -0.90 22.78 -0.28
N ASP A 55 -0.44 21.84 0.53
CA ASP A 55 -0.38 21.97 2.00
C ASP A 55 0.60 23.07 2.40
N ILE A 56 1.76 23.14 1.74
CA ILE A 56 2.75 24.20 1.95
C ILE A 56 2.23 25.59 1.51
N PHE A 57 1.37 25.64 0.49
CA PHE A 57 0.80 26.89 -0.04
C PHE A 57 -0.61 27.22 0.49
N GLY A 58 -1.11 26.47 1.50
CA GLY A 58 -2.26 26.88 2.30
C GLY A 58 -3.64 26.55 1.71
N LYS A 59 -3.77 25.46 0.95
CA LYS A 59 -5.06 24.95 0.49
C LYS A 59 -5.32 23.56 1.07
N HIS A 60 -5.79 23.49 2.29
CA HIS A 60 -6.09 22.25 2.97
C HIS A 60 -7.48 21.71 2.56
N GLU A 61 -7.53 20.49 2.04
CA GLU A 61 -8.74 19.66 2.00
C GLU A 61 -8.47 18.37 2.80
N PRO A 62 -9.24 18.12 3.87
CA PRO A 62 -9.05 16.91 4.67
C PRO A 62 -9.62 15.70 3.94
N GLY A 63 -8.90 14.65 3.93
CA GLY A 63 -9.44 13.33 3.64
C GLY A 63 -8.64 12.50 2.66
N TYR A 64 -7.66 11.75 3.16
CA TYR A 64 -7.30 10.44 2.60
C TYR A 64 -6.45 9.63 3.58
N ILE A 65 -6.57 8.30 3.51
CA ILE A 65 -6.00 7.21 4.33
C ILE A 65 -4.46 7.11 4.25
N PHE A 66 -3.80 8.00 3.54
CA PHE A 66 -2.34 8.02 3.37
C PHE A 66 -1.74 9.04 4.31
N SER A 67 -0.51 8.76 4.76
CA SER A 67 0.31 9.74 5.47
C SER A 67 0.09 11.10 4.84
N ASP A 68 -0.33 12.07 5.61
CA ASP A 68 -0.46 13.43 5.14
C ASP A 68 0.87 13.76 4.46
N SER A 69 0.85 14.33 3.27
CA SER A 69 2.10 14.69 2.58
C SER A 69 2.99 15.59 3.44
N TYR A 70 2.40 16.26 4.42
CA TYR A 70 3.10 17.03 5.44
C TYR A 70 3.86 16.15 6.43
N ASP A 71 3.49 14.89 6.64
CA ASP A 71 4.25 13.93 7.46
C ASP A 71 5.67 13.72 6.92
N PHE A 72 5.86 13.86 5.60
CA PHE A 72 7.20 13.82 5.00
C PHE A 72 8.06 14.98 5.50
N VAL A 73 7.50 16.17 5.56
CA VAL A 73 8.16 17.38 6.08
C VAL A 73 8.49 17.20 7.54
N GLN A 74 7.55 16.76 8.35
CA GLN A 74 7.76 16.53 9.78
C GLN A 74 8.85 15.49 10.03
N SER A 75 8.84 14.38 9.29
CA SER A 75 9.84 13.32 9.45
C SER A 75 11.25 13.80 9.09
N VAL A 76 11.37 14.61 8.04
CA VAL A 76 12.63 15.24 7.66
C VAL A 76 13.06 16.29 8.69
N ALA A 77 12.14 17.12 9.15
CA ALA A 77 12.42 18.13 10.17
C ALA A 77 12.92 17.53 11.48
N LEU A 78 12.25 16.46 11.95
CA LEU A 78 12.67 15.72 13.16
C LEU A 78 14.09 15.16 13.01
N PHE A 79 14.44 14.62 11.85
CA PHE A 79 15.78 14.14 11.61
C PHE A 79 16.80 15.31 11.63
N LEU A 80 16.49 16.42 10.97
CA LEU A 80 17.37 17.60 10.93
C LEU A 80 17.56 18.26 12.29
N CYS A 81 16.57 18.17 13.20
CA CYS A 81 16.72 18.67 14.57
C CYS A 81 17.85 17.99 15.35
N GLY A 82 18.22 16.76 15.01
CA GLY A 82 19.37 16.06 15.59
C GLY A 82 20.72 16.55 15.05
N HIS A 83 20.75 17.44 14.07
CA HIS A 83 21.93 17.87 13.34
C HIS A 83 22.11 19.41 13.28
N PHE A 84 21.65 20.11 14.31
CA PHE A 84 21.84 21.55 14.38
C PHE A 84 23.33 21.95 14.39
N GLY A 85 23.67 22.94 13.60
CA GLY A 85 25.04 23.44 13.43
C GLY A 85 25.84 22.75 12.33
N GLU A 86 25.33 21.64 11.77
CA GLU A 86 25.92 20.91 10.65
C GLU A 86 25.37 21.40 9.30
N TYR A 87 26.03 21.05 8.20
CA TYR A 87 25.54 21.31 6.83
C TYR A 87 24.88 20.08 6.26
N LEU A 88 23.94 20.26 5.33
CA LEU A 88 23.25 19.14 4.67
C LEU A 88 24.21 18.20 3.91
N ASP A 89 25.35 18.69 3.45
CA ASP A 89 26.35 17.92 2.71
C ASP A 89 27.39 17.25 3.65
N ASP A 90 27.32 17.47 4.97
CA ASP A 90 28.19 16.80 5.95
C ASP A 90 27.95 15.28 5.95
N VAL A 91 29.07 14.53 6.00
CA VAL A 91 29.05 13.07 5.89
C VAL A 91 28.77 12.45 7.26
N LEU A 92 27.67 11.71 7.36
CA LEU A 92 27.29 10.97 8.58
C LEU A 92 28.08 9.66 8.72
N TYR A 93 28.17 8.91 7.63
CA TYR A 93 28.86 7.62 7.59
C TYR A 93 29.14 7.15 6.17
N ILE A 94 29.98 6.12 6.05
CA ILE A 94 30.24 5.45 4.78
C ILE A 94 29.38 4.20 4.74
N SER A 95 28.55 4.08 3.68
CA SER A 95 27.69 2.91 3.47
C SER A 95 28.51 1.64 3.21
N LYS A 96 27.90 0.47 3.39
CA LYS A 96 28.52 -0.85 3.10
C LYS A 96 29.05 -0.96 1.65
N ARG A 97 28.58 -0.11 0.74
CA ARG A 97 29.04 -0.05 -0.67
C ARG A 97 30.14 1.00 -0.89
N GLY A 98 30.76 1.52 0.18
CA GLY A 98 31.83 2.53 0.10
C GLY A 98 31.38 3.94 -0.30
N LYS A 99 30.06 4.20 -0.38
CA LYS A 99 29.55 5.53 -0.75
C LYS A 99 29.28 6.35 0.51
N PRO A 100 29.72 7.63 0.56
CA PRO A 100 29.41 8.51 1.66
C PRO A 100 27.92 8.78 1.73
N ARG A 101 27.39 8.81 2.93
CA ARG A 101 26.02 9.17 3.26
C ARG A 101 26.03 10.49 3.99
N THR A 102 25.46 11.48 3.35
CA THR A 102 25.31 12.83 3.90
C THR A 102 23.98 13.00 4.58
N ILE A 103 23.84 14.00 5.44
CA ILE A 103 22.56 14.40 6.06
C ILE A 103 21.47 14.53 5.00
N LYS A 104 21.76 15.23 3.90
CA LYS A 104 20.86 15.39 2.77
C LYS A 104 20.42 14.06 2.15
N THR A 105 21.36 13.12 1.98
CA THR A 105 21.04 11.78 1.43
C THR A 105 20.11 11.01 2.34
N GLU A 106 20.29 11.10 3.66
CA GLU A 106 19.39 10.44 4.62
C GLU A 106 18.00 11.09 4.61
N CYS A 107 17.90 12.41 4.51
CA CYS A 107 16.62 13.09 4.31
C CYS A 107 15.87 12.57 3.08
N TYR A 108 16.56 12.42 1.94
CA TYR A 108 15.96 11.85 0.73
C TYR A 108 15.50 10.39 0.94
N LEU A 109 16.28 9.60 1.66
CA LEU A 109 15.90 8.22 1.99
C LEU A 109 14.67 8.14 2.91
N ILE A 110 14.50 9.08 3.83
CA ILE A 110 13.30 9.17 4.68
C ILE A 110 12.08 9.36 3.78
N VAL A 111 12.08 10.36 2.90
CA VAL A 111 10.97 10.63 1.97
C VAL A 111 10.73 9.43 1.05
N THR A 112 11.78 8.88 0.45
CA THR A 112 11.67 7.71 -0.44
C THR A 112 11.05 6.49 0.25
N LYS A 113 11.46 6.21 1.49
CA LYS A 113 10.90 5.09 2.27
C LYS A 113 9.41 5.29 2.57
N MET A 114 9.02 6.51 2.93
CA MET A 114 7.62 6.84 3.21
C MET A 114 6.77 6.73 1.95
N VAL A 115 7.17 7.36 0.83
CA VAL A 115 6.46 7.26 -0.45
C VAL A 115 6.38 5.81 -0.93
N SER A 116 7.45 5.03 -0.81
CA SER A 116 7.46 3.61 -1.20
C SER A 116 6.53 2.77 -0.34
N ARG A 117 6.47 3.03 0.98
CA ARG A 117 5.55 2.34 1.90
C ARG A 117 4.10 2.64 1.52
N ASP A 118 3.79 3.90 1.34
CA ASP A 118 2.43 4.34 1.04
C ASP A 118 1.98 3.88 -0.36
N TYR A 119 2.89 3.85 -1.33
CA TYR A 119 2.63 3.27 -2.64
C TYR A 119 2.28 1.77 -2.58
N ARG A 120 2.95 0.99 -1.71
CA ARG A 120 2.61 -0.43 -1.53
C ARG A 120 1.22 -0.60 -0.93
N ILE A 121 0.87 0.24 0.06
CA ILE A 121 -0.46 0.24 0.67
C ILE A 121 -1.50 0.62 -0.39
N PHE A 122 -1.27 1.68 -1.15
CA PHE A 122 -2.15 2.12 -2.24
C PHE A 122 -2.40 1.02 -3.26
N ARG A 123 -1.35 0.34 -3.76
CA ARG A 123 -1.50 -0.78 -4.68
C ARG A 123 -2.31 -1.93 -4.11
N LYS A 124 -2.11 -2.21 -2.82
CA LYS A 124 -2.89 -3.25 -2.13
C LYS A 124 -4.36 -2.85 -2.00
N CYS A 125 -4.66 -1.60 -1.68
CA CYS A 125 -6.03 -1.09 -1.63
C CYS A 125 -6.69 -1.10 -3.00
N GLN A 126 -5.99 -0.65 -4.07
CA GLN A 126 -6.51 -0.75 -5.44
C GLN A 126 -6.84 -2.18 -5.85
N SER A 127 -5.99 -3.15 -5.52
CA SER A 127 -6.29 -4.54 -5.83
C SER A 127 -7.52 -5.06 -5.09
N LEU A 128 -7.79 -4.56 -3.88
CA LEU A 128 -8.99 -4.89 -3.11
C LEU A 128 -10.23 -4.18 -3.66
N GLU A 129 -10.10 -2.94 -4.14
CA GLU A 129 -11.19 -2.20 -4.78
C GLU A 129 -11.56 -2.80 -6.13
N ILE A 130 -10.59 -3.18 -6.95
CA ILE A 130 -10.83 -3.88 -8.22
C ILE A 130 -11.58 -5.21 -7.96
N THR A 131 -11.26 -5.90 -6.88
CA THR A 131 -11.98 -7.12 -6.48
C THR A 131 -13.40 -6.82 -5.97
N ARG A 132 -13.66 -5.58 -5.49
CA ARG A 132 -14.99 -5.13 -5.07
C ARG A 132 -15.83 -4.56 -6.21
N GLU A 133 -15.19 -4.02 -7.25
CA GLU A 133 -15.82 -3.41 -8.42
C GLU A 133 -16.05 -4.39 -9.57
N GLU A 134 -15.72 -5.67 -9.43
CA GLU A 134 -16.40 -6.67 -10.25
C GLU A 134 -17.89 -6.46 -10.01
N PRO A 135 -18.66 -6.09 -11.08
CA PRO A 135 -20.07 -5.90 -10.93
C PRO A 135 -20.60 -7.19 -10.32
N LYS A 136 -20.98 -7.14 -9.04
CA LYS A 136 -21.87 -8.17 -8.54
C LYS A 136 -23.01 -8.20 -9.55
N PRO A 137 -23.26 -9.33 -10.20
CA PRO A 137 -24.50 -9.44 -10.93
C PRO A 137 -25.55 -8.92 -9.96
N GLU A 138 -26.42 -8.01 -10.40
CA GLU A 138 -27.54 -7.53 -9.62
C GLU A 138 -28.41 -8.73 -9.26
N TYR A 139 -27.94 -9.52 -8.31
CA TYR A 139 -28.80 -10.40 -7.55
C TYR A 139 -29.57 -9.42 -6.68
N GLY A 140 -30.81 -9.15 -7.08
CA GLY A 140 -31.76 -8.48 -6.19
C GLY A 140 -31.60 -9.09 -4.81
N HIS A 141 -31.76 -8.26 -3.78
CA HIS A 141 -31.76 -8.70 -2.39
C HIS A 141 -32.81 -9.82 -2.21
N GLN A 142 -32.45 -11.03 -2.65
CA GLN A 142 -33.11 -12.23 -2.22
C GLN A 142 -32.61 -12.45 -0.80
N THR A 143 -33.54 -12.44 0.14
CA THR A 143 -33.28 -12.91 1.50
C THR A 143 -32.72 -14.33 1.40
N ASP A 144 -31.81 -14.72 2.29
CA ASP A 144 -31.14 -16.04 2.26
C ASP A 144 -32.14 -17.24 2.20
N GLU A 145 -33.41 -17.01 2.46
CA GLU A 145 -34.48 -17.97 2.37
C GLU A 145 -34.90 -18.34 0.94
N ASP A 146 -34.60 -17.50 -0.08
CA ASP A 146 -35.04 -17.70 -1.47
C ASP A 146 -33.90 -18.12 -2.42
N GLN A 147 -32.69 -18.39 -1.92
CA GLN A 147 -31.62 -18.89 -2.78
C GLN A 147 -31.89 -20.38 -3.12
N ASP A 148 -32.28 -20.58 -4.37
CA ASP A 148 -32.42 -21.93 -4.91
C ASP A 148 -31.05 -22.55 -5.21
N TYR A 149 -30.58 -23.38 -4.30
CA TYR A 149 -29.32 -24.14 -4.45
C TYR A 149 -29.52 -25.46 -5.22
N SER A 150 -30.71 -25.76 -5.73
CA SER A 150 -31.02 -27.02 -6.41
C SER A 150 -30.06 -27.34 -7.55
N ARG A 151 -29.64 -26.30 -8.31
CA ARG A 151 -28.66 -26.45 -9.39
C ARG A 151 -27.27 -26.83 -8.89
N ALA A 152 -26.85 -26.30 -7.76
CA ALA A 152 -25.56 -26.64 -7.17
C ALA A 152 -25.57 -28.08 -6.63
N ASP A 153 -26.69 -28.50 -6.03
CA ASP A 153 -26.88 -29.85 -5.56
C ASP A 153 -26.97 -30.85 -6.71
N GLU A 154 -27.63 -30.50 -7.83
CA GLU A 154 -27.66 -31.30 -9.06
C GLU A 154 -26.25 -31.50 -9.65
N ILE A 155 -25.46 -30.43 -9.70
CA ILE A 155 -24.07 -30.50 -10.16
C ILE A 155 -23.23 -31.38 -9.23
N ALA A 156 -23.33 -31.19 -7.93
CA ALA A 156 -22.63 -32.01 -6.96
C ALA A 156 -23.00 -33.51 -7.05
N ALA A 157 -24.27 -33.80 -7.24
CA ALA A 157 -24.75 -35.16 -7.46
C ALA A 157 -24.25 -35.77 -8.77
N SER A 158 -24.15 -34.97 -9.85
CA SER A 158 -23.66 -35.43 -11.16
C SER A 158 -22.18 -35.80 -11.16
N LEU A 159 -21.38 -35.24 -10.24
CA LEU A 159 -19.93 -35.43 -10.19
C LEU A 159 -19.52 -36.81 -9.63
N ASN A 160 -20.42 -37.64 -9.15
CA ASN A 160 -20.13 -38.94 -8.55
C ASN A 160 -18.98 -38.87 -7.53
N LEU A 161 -19.10 -37.97 -6.57
CA LEU A 161 -18.04 -37.71 -5.59
C LEU A 161 -17.94 -38.90 -4.61
N THR A 162 -16.71 -39.19 -4.20
CA THR A 162 -16.52 -40.09 -3.06
C THR A 162 -16.90 -39.37 -1.77
N GLU A 163 -17.24 -40.11 -0.72
CA GLU A 163 -17.63 -39.57 0.57
C GLU A 163 -16.67 -38.49 1.09
N ASN A 164 -15.35 -38.75 1.04
CA ASN A 164 -14.33 -37.79 1.45
C ASN A 164 -14.27 -36.53 0.55
N MET A 165 -14.58 -36.68 -0.73
CA MET A 165 -14.65 -35.54 -1.64
C MET A 165 -15.90 -34.70 -1.38
N SER A 166 -17.04 -35.32 -1.13
CA SER A 166 -18.26 -34.62 -0.75
C SER A 166 -18.07 -33.85 0.54
N LEU A 167 -17.57 -34.49 1.60
CA LEU A 167 -17.25 -33.79 2.86
C LEU A 167 -16.25 -32.66 2.69
N ALA A 168 -15.22 -32.83 1.82
CA ALA A 168 -14.27 -31.74 1.53
C ALA A 168 -14.98 -30.55 0.86
N LEU A 169 -15.92 -30.80 -0.03
CA LEU A 169 -16.72 -29.77 -0.70
C LEU A 169 -17.60 -29.03 0.32
N ASP A 170 -18.31 -29.75 1.18
CA ASP A 170 -19.20 -29.18 2.22
C ASP A 170 -18.41 -28.29 3.19
N TYR A 171 -17.22 -28.74 3.64
CA TYR A 171 -16.35 -27.92 4.47
C TYR A 171 -15.84 -26.68 3.73
N ARG A 172 -15.60 -26.78 2.42
CA ARG A 172 -15.18 -25.62 1.63
C ARG A 172 -16.32 -24.62 1.44
N MET A 173 -17.53 -25.08 1.21
CA MET A 173 -18.74 -24.25 1.15
C MET A 173 -19.01 -23.56 2.50
N SER A 174 -18.71 -24.22 3.61
CA SER A 174 -18.76 -23.64 4.96
C SER A 174 -17.60 -22.65 5.24
N GLY A 175 -16.75 -22.37 4.25
CA GLY A 175 -15.69 -21.34 4.34
C GLY A 175 -14.34 -21.83 4.89
N LEU A 176 -14.17 -23.13 5.18
CA LEU A 176 -12.90 -23.65 5.70
C LEU A 176 -11.79 -23.58 4.63
N SER A 177 -10.57 -23.31 5.08
CA SER A 177 -9.36 -23.37 4.25
C SER A 177 -8.89 -24.82 4.04
N TYR A 178 -8.11 -25.09 3.00
CA TYR A 178 -7.60 -26.45 2.73
C TYR A 178 -6.83 -27.08 3.90
N PRO A 179 -5.99 -26.38 4.67
CA PRO A 179 -5.37 -26.95 5.86
C PRO A 179 -6.37 -27.35 6.95
N GLU A 180 -7.45 -26.57 7.13
CA GLU A 180 -8.51 -26.87 8.09
C GLU A 180 -9.33 -28.09 7.65
N ILE A 181 -9.67 -28.16 6.37
CA ILE A 181 -10.33 -29.34 5.77
C ILE A 181 -9.47 -30.59 5.95
N ALA A 182 -8.17 -30.48 5.68
CA ALA A 182 -7.23 -31.59 5.85
C ALA A 182 -7.22 -32.11 7.30
N LYS A 183 -7.25 -31.18 8.27
CA LYS A 183 -7.33 -31.51 9.69
C LYS A 183 -8.64 -32.21 10.05
N GLN A 184 -9.78 -31.73 9.54
CA GLN A 184 -11.10 -32.31 9.79
C GLN A 184 -11.23 -33.73 9.21
N LEU A 185 -10.71 -33.91 7.99
CA LEU A 185 -10.74 -35.20 7.31
C LEU A 185 -9.61 -36.17 7.75
N SER A 186 -8.72 -35.74 8.65
CA SER A 186 -7.50 -36.47 9.04
C SER A 186 -6.68 -36.93 7.82
N ARG A 187 -6.48 -36.02 6.85
CA ARG A 187 -5.76 -36.25 5.60
C ARG A 187 -4.64 -35.22 5.42
N ALA A 188 -3.71 -35.50 4.52
CA ALA A 188 -2.70 -34.54 4.14
C ALA A 188 -3.34 -33.39 3.31
N VAL A 189 -2.79 -32.18 3.42
CA VAL A 189 -3.25 -31.01 2.66
C VAL A 189 -3.17 -31.27 1.14
N SER A 190 -2.11 -31.97 0.69
CA SER A 190 -1.94 -32.39 -0.72
C SER A 190 -3.10 -33.24 -1.21
N THR A 191 -3.60 -34.16 -0.37
CA THR A 191 -4.75 -35.01 -0.71
C THR A 191 -6.03 -34.20 -0.89
N VAL A 192 -6.22 -33.15 -0.07
CA VAL A 192 -7.35 -32.23 -0.24
C VAL A 192 -7.24 -31.46 -1.55
N TYR A 193 -6.06 -30.98 -1.91
CA TYR A 193 -5.83 -30.37 -3.23
C TYR A 193 -6.17 -31.32 -4.37
N GLU A 194 -5.75 -32.58 -4.30
CA GLU A 194 -6.07 -33.59 -5.31
C GLU A 194 -7.57 -33.85 -5.43
N TYR A 195 -8.32 -33.79 -4.34
CA TYR A 195 -9.78 -33.90 -4.36
C TYR A 195 -10.40 -32.79 -5.21
N PHE A 196 -9.99 -31.53 -4.98
CA PHE A 196 -10.52 -30.40 -5.74
C PHE A 196 -10.06 -30.41 -7.20
N GLU A 197 -8.85 -30.85 -7.50
CA GLU A 197 -8.40 -31.02 -8.89
C GLU A 197 -9.23 -32.10 -9.62
N LYS A 198 -9.51 -33.22 -8.98
CA LYS A 198 -10.36 -34.28 -9.54
C LYS A 198 -11.80 -33.80 -9.75
N MET A 199 -12.36 -33.01 -8.82
CA MET A 199 -13.67 -32.40 -8.99
C MET A 199 -13.72 -31.44 -10.17
N ARG A 200 -12.72 -30.57 -10.31
CA ARG A 200 -12.60 -29.67 -11.46
C ARG A 200 -12.52 -30.40 -12.79
N ALA A 201 -11.67 -31.44 -12.87
CA ALA A 201 -11.54 -32.24 -14.06
C ALA A 201 -12.86 -32.92 -14.46
N ARG A 202 -13.66 -33.40 -13.50
CA ARG A 202 -14.97 -33.99 -13.78
C ARG A 202 -16.02 -32.97 -14.20
N TYR A 203 -15.95 -31.74 -13.66
CA TYR A 203 -16.86 -30.68 -14.04
C TYR A 203 -16.58 -30.12 -15.43
N SER A 204 -15.32 -30.21 -15.90
CA SER A 204 -14.90 -29.73 -17.21
C SER A 204 -15.02 -30.76 -18.34
N ALA A 205 -15.41 -31.98 -18.05
CA ALA A 205 -15.59 -33.09 -18.97
C ALA A 205 -17.05 -33.22 -19.43
#